data_86c3c406fe43a6b9f01207d7164e6b0e
#
_entry.id   86c3c406fe43a6b9f01207d7164e6b0e
#
_cell.length_a   1.000
_cell.length_b   1.000
_cell.length_c   1.000
_cell.angle_alpha   90.00
_cell.angle_beta   90.00
_cell.angle_gamma   90.00
#
_symmetry.space_group_name_H-M   'P 1'
#
loop_
_entity.id
_entity.type
_entity.pdbx_description
1 polymer ?
#
loop_
_entity_poly.entity_id
_entity_poly.type
_entity_poly.pdbx_seq_one_letter_code
_entity_poly.pdbx_strand_id
1 'polypeptide(L)'
;MKLRAYAKINLGLDVLRRREDGYHDVKMIMQTIQMYDMLEMEKSEQPGIHLTTNLSYIPVNENNLVYKAVKLLMDQYRIEEGITISLNKFIPVAAGMAGGSSDAAAALVGVNRMFQLGLTRQQLMELGVKIGADVPYCVMRGTALAEGIGEKLTALPPMPQCYVLIGKPGISVSTKFVYTNLNLGPDTHHPDIDGMIQALQDGDLYGITDRMENVLESVTIPAYPVIETIKDHMKAHGAVNAMMSGSGPTVFGIFDDKEKAEYACEKLRESMLTKQTFLTTVFNNGGTPDDK
;
A
#
# COMPACT_ATOMS: atom_id res chain seq x y z
N MET A 1 17.33 15.08 5.52
CA MET A 1 17.07 14.37 4.24
C MET A 1 15.56 14.30 3.98
N LYS A 2 15.14 14.16 2.70
CA LYS A 2 13.74 13.99 2.31
C LYS A 2 13.54 12.60 1.69
N LEU A 3 12.48 11.92 2.09
CA LEU A 3 12.17 10.55 1.67
C LEU A 3 10.70 10.46 1.24
N ARG A 4 10.44 9.76 0.15
CA ARG A 4 9.08 9.47 -0.33
C ARG A 4 8.64 8.09 0.15
N ALA A 5 7.50 8.06 0.84
CA ALA A 5 6.82 6.86 1.31
C ALA A 5 5.66 6.54 0.36
N TYR A 6 5.89 5.65 -0.61
CA TYR A 6 4.94 5.38 -1.69
C TYR A 6 3.79 4.49 -1.25
N ALA A 7 2.59 4.80 -1.73
CA ALA A 7 1.41 3.96 -1.58
C ALA A 7 1.49 2.67 -2.41
N LYS A 8 0.67 1.70 -2.05
CA LYS A 8 0.43 0.48 -2.84
C LYS A 8 -1.05 0.25 -3.11
N ILE A 9 -1.32 -0.53 -4.13
CA ILE A 9 -2.59 -1.19 -4.40
C ILE A 9 -2.37 -2.71 -4.47
N ASN A 10 -3.44 -3.50 -4.38
CA ASN A 10 -3.39 -4.94 -4.64
C ASN A 10 -4.02 -5.19 -5.99
N LEU A 11 -3.29 -5.74 -6.96
CA LEU A 11 -3.82 -6.10 -8.30
C LEU A 11 -4.66 -7.37 -8.24
N GLY A 12 -4.31 -8.29 -7.33
CA GLY A 12 -5.08 -9.47 -6.98
C GLY A 12 -4.87 -9.78 -5.51
N LEU A 13 -5.91 -10.23 -4.80
CA LEU A 13 -5.83 -10.60 -3.41
C LEU A 13 -6.68 -11.84 -3.13
N ASP A 14 -5.99 -12.91 -2.78
CA ASP A 14 -6.58 -14.16 -2.32
C ASP A 14 -6.29 -14.41 -0.85
N VAL A 15 -7.20 -15.07 -0.15
CA VAL A 15 -7.05 -15.56 1.22
C VAL A 15 -7.23 -17.07 1.20
N LEU A 16 -6.15 -17.80 1.42
CA LEU A 16 -6.09 -19.24 1.23
C LEU A 16 -6.69 -20.01 2.40
N ARG A 17 -6.38 -19.57 3.63
CA ARG A 17 -6.87 -20.23 4.86
C ARG A 17 -6.66 -19.33 6.08
N ARG A 18 -7.40 -19.63 7.13
CA ARG A 18 -7.15 -19.10 8.48
C ARG A 18 -6.08 -19.96 9.17
N ARG A 19 -5.14 -19.30 9.86
CA ARG A 19 -4.07 -19.92 10.63
C ARG A 19 -4.46 -20.09 12.10
N GLU A 20 -3.75 -20.96 12.81
CA GLU A 20 -3.95 -21.17 14.25
C GLU A 20 -3.59 -19.93 15.09
N ASP A 21 -2.65 -19.10 14.61
CA ASP A 21 -2.24 -17.83 15.26
C ASP A 21 -3.26 -16.69 15.09
N GLY A 22 -4.37 -16.96 14.39
CA GLY A 22 -5.46 -16.01 14.13
C GLY A 22 -5.26 -15.14 12.90
N TYR A 23 -4.10 -15.17 12.25
CA TYR A 23 -3.83 -14.58 10.94
C TYR A 23 -4.40 -15.44 9.81
N HIS A 24 -4.23 -14.97 8.58
CA HIS A 24 -4.62 -15.69 7.36
C HIS A 24 -3.43 -15.85 6.44
N ASP A 25 -3.31 -17.01 5.82
CA ASP A 25 -2.40 -17.18 4.68
C ASP A 25 -3.04 -16.51 3.46
N VAL A 26 -2.29 -15.59 2.85
CA VAL A 26 -2.71 -14.84 1.67
C VAL A 26 -1.81 -15.16 0.47
N LYS A 27 -2.33 -14.92 -0.74
CA LYS A 27 -1.57 -14.89 -1.99
C LYS A 27 -2.04 -13.67 -2.77
N MET A 28 -1.19 -12.67 -2.93
CA MET A 28 -1.59 -11.41 -3.53
C MET A 28 -0.48 -10.77 -4.35
N ILE A 29 -0.87 -10.00 -5.36
CA ILE A 29 0.05 -9.18 -6.13
C ILE A 29 -0.09 -7.73 -5.69
N MET A 30 1.00 -7.18 -5.19
CA MET A 30 1.11 -5.79 -4.76
C MET A 30 1.79 -4.95 -5.84
N GLN A 31 1.29 -3.73 -6.05
CA GLN A 31 1.85 -2.74 -6.97
C GLN A 31 2.03 -1.39 -6.28
N THR A 32 3.24 -0.85 -6.33
CA THR A 32 3.52 0.52 -5.88
C THR A 32 2.97 1.53 -6.89
N ILE A 33 2.44 2.65 -6.41
CA ILE A 33 1.93 3.73 -7.24
C ILE A 33 2.61 5.06 -6.92
N GLN A 34 2.59 6.02 -7.86
CA GLN A 34 3.23 7.35 -7.76
C GLN A 34 2.46 8.33 -6.82
N MET A 35 1.90 7.79 -5.76
CA MET A 35 1.27 8.55 -4.67
C MET A 35 2.07 8.30 -3.40
N TYR A 36 2.50 9.35 -2.70
CA TYR A 36 3.43 9.19 -1.59
C TYR A 36 3.21 10.22 -0.47
N ASP A 37 3.55 9.81 0.74
CA ASP A 37 3.78 10.71 1.86
C ASP A 37 5.25 11.19 1.85
N MET A 38 5.51 12.33 2.47
CA MET A 38 6.85 12.90 2.55
C MET A 38 7.35 12.86 3.99
N LEU A 39 8.51 12.22 4.19
CA LEU A 39 9.25 12.29 5.45
C LEU A 39 10.45 13.22 5.27
N GLU A 40 10.56 14.22 6.14
CA GLU A 40 11.78 15.02 6.32
C GLU A 40 12.43 14.63 7.64
N MET A 41 13.69 14.21 7.61
CA MET A 41 14.40 13.69 8.76
C MET A 41 15.74 14.40 8.93
N GLU A 42 16.07 14.77 10.16
CA GLU A 42 17.34 15.39 10.53
C GLU A 42 17.82 14.93 11.91
N LYS A 43 19.13 14.98 12.14
CA LYS A 43 19.68 14.75 13.49
C LYS A 43 19.29 15.92 14.39
N SER A 44 19.06 15.63 15.65
CA SER A 44 18.69 16.61 16.67
C SER A 44 19.69 16.57 17.83
N GLU A 45 20.05 17.75 18.36
CA GLU A 45 20.83 17.86 19.60
C GLU A 45 20.02 17.42 20.82
N GLN A 46 18.69 17.50 20.74
CA GLN A 46 17.81 17.00 21.79
C GLN A 46 17.68 15.47 21.65
N PRO A 47 18.03 14.68 22.67
CA PRO A 47 17.89 13.24 22.62
C PRO A 47 16.45 12.78 22.38
N GLY A 48 16.29 11.62 21.75
CA GLY A 48 15.00 11.00 21.52
C GLY A 48 14.41 11.25 20.14
N ILE A 49 13.13 10.94 19.96
CA ILE A 49 12.41 10.97 18.70
C ILE A 49 11.38 12.10 18.75
N HIS A 50 11.54 13.09 17.88
CA HIS A 50 10.67 14.26 17.78
C HIS A 50 9.88 14.19 16.49
N LEU A 51 8.68 13.58 16.54
CA LEU A 51 7.81 13.39 15.38
C LEU A 51 6.73 14.46 15.34
N THR A 52 6.53 15.06 14.17
CA THR A 52 5.41 15.96 13.86
C THR A 52 4.68 15.49 12.61
N THR A 53 3.40 15.87 12.46
CA THR A 53 2.60 15.55 11.27
C THR A 53 1.62 16.68 10.96
N ASN A 54 1.23 16.79 9.69
CA ASN A 54 0.21 17.73 9.21
C ASN A 54 -1.23 17.32 9.57
N LEU A 55 -1.45 16.11 10.15
CA LEU A 55 -2.77 15.59 10.53
C LEU A 55 -2.83 15.39 12.05
N SER A 56 -3.54 16.29 12.75
CA SER A 56 -3.60 16.36 14.22
C SER A 56 -4.16 15.09 14.90
N TYR A 57 -4.90 14.25 14.18
CA TYR A 57 -5.47 13.02 14.70
C TYR A 57 -4.54 11.80 14.58
N ILE A 58 -3.38 11.95 13.93
CA ILE A 58 -2.36 10.90 13.87
C ILE A 58 -1.45 11.02 15.09
N PRO A 59 -1.24 9.92 15.86
CA PRO A 59 -0.36 9.95 17.01
C PRO A 59 1.10 10.25 16.59
N VAL A 60 1.83 10.98 17.44
CA VAL A 60 3.24 11.33 17.24
C VAL A 60 4.16 10.67 18.29
N ASN A 61 3.71 9.57 18.87
CA ASN A 61 4.38 8.79 19.89
C ASN A 61 4.53 7.32 19.45
N GLU A 62 4.78 6.41 20.39
CA GLU A 62 4.98 4.97 20.19
C GLU A 62 3.80 4.25 19.49
N ASN A 63 2.64 4.88 19.35
CA ASN A 63 1.53 4.34 18.57
C ASN A 63 1.68 4.60 17.08
N ASN A 64 2.61 5.45 16.66
CA ASN A 64 2.92 5.71 15.25
C ASN A 64 3.97 4.72 14.72
N LEU A 65 3.76 4.17 13.53
CA LEU A 65 4.68 3.20 12.93
C LEU A 65 6.04 3.82 12.57
N VAL A 66 6.10 5.10 12.22
CA VAL A 66 7.36 5.84 12.03
C VAL A 66 8.17 5.87 13.32
N TYR A 67 7.51 6.24 14.42
CA TYR A 67 8.15 6.25 15.73
C TYR A 67 8.70 4.87 16.10
N LYS A 68 7.89 3.81 15.92
CA LYS A 68 8.32 2.41 16.17
C LYS A 68 9.52 2.02 15.32
N ALA A 69 9.54 2.38 14.04
CA ALA A 69 10.61 2.07 13.11
C ALA A 69 11.93 2.73 13.52
N VAL A 70 11.87 4.01 13.86
CA VAL A 70 13.04 4.77 14.32
C VAL A 70 13.55 4.22 15.65
N LYS A 71 12.64 4.02 16.62
CA LYS A 71 12.99 3.48 17.94
C LYS A 71 13.64 2.10 17.84
N LEU A 72 13.12 1.22 16.99
CA LEU A 72 13.69 -0.11 16.76
C LEU A 72 15.17 -0.05 16.38
N LEU A 73 15.53 0.85 15.44
CA LEU A 73 16.92 1.00 15.01
C LEU A 73 17.77 1.72 16.04
N MET A 74 17.25 2.75 16.71
CA MET A 74 17.96 3.45 17.78
C MET A 74 18.34 2.49 18.91
N ASP A 75 17.39 1.68 19.38
CA ASP A 75 17.61 0.70 20.46
C ASP A 75 18.61 -0.39 20.01
N GLN A 76 18.44 -0.94 18.78
CA GLN A 76 19.28 -2.04 18.30
C GLN A 76 20.74 -1.62 18.04
N TYR A 77 20.95 -0.38 17.56
CA TYR A 77 22.27 0.14 17.19
C TYR A 77 22.83 1.15 18.19
N ARG A 78 22.17 1.31 19.36
CA ARG A 78 22.59 2.21 20.44
C ARG A 78 22.84 3.64 19.96
N ILE A 79 21.91 4.17 19.16
CA ILE A 79 21.97 5.55 18.68
C ILE A 79 21.49 6.46 19.80
N GLU A 80 22.37 7.32 20.31
CA GLU A 80 22.10 8.25 21.40
C GLU A 80 21.66 9.64 20.90
N GLU A 81 22.07 9.99 19.65
CA GLU A 81 21.64 11.25 19.04
C GLU A 81 20.14 11.27 18.81
N GLY A 82 19.54 12.45 18.96
CA GLY A 82 18.13 12.66 18.67
C GLY A 82 17.82 12.71 17.18
N ILE A 83 16.56 12.48 16.83
CA ILE A 83 16.05 12.55 15.46
C ILE A 83 14.77 13.38 15.44
N THR A 84 14.75 14.43 14.61
CA THR A 84 13.54 15.19 14.30
C THR A 84 12.96 14.69 12.98
N ILE A 85 11.64 14.46 12.95
CA ILE A 85 10.92 13.92 11.81
C ILE A 85 9.67 14.76 11.56
N SER A 86 9.53 15.27 10.35
CA SER A 86 8.30 15.87 9.85
C SER A 86 7.65 14.92 8.85
N LEU A 87 6.46 14.40 9.21
CA LEU A 87 5.67 13.49 8.38
C LEU A 87 4.51 14.24 7.75
N ASN A 88 4.59 14.49 6.43
CA ASN A 88 3.52 15.11 5.66
C ASN A 88 2.71 14.02 4.93
N LYS A 89 1.49 13.79 5.40
CA LYS A 89 0.57 12.78 4.89
C LYS A 89 -0.25 13.29 3.72
N PHE A 90 -0.22 12.53 2.61
CA PHE A 90 -1.04 12.70 1.40
C PHE A 90 -1.79 11.41 1.05
N ILE A 91 -1.24 10.25 1.40
CA ILE A 91 -1.93 8.96 1.25
C ILE A 91 -3.12 8.94 2.21
N PRO A 92 -4.35 8.62 1.73
CA PRO A 92 -5.50 8.49 2.59
C PRO A 92 -5.27 7.54 3.77
N VAL A 93 -5.64 7.97 4.96
CA VAL A 93 -5.45 7.18 6.19
C VAL A 93 -6.50 6.06 6.28
N ALA A 94 -6.10 4.90 6.78
CA ALA A 94 -6.96 3.71 6.91
C ALA A 94 -7.69 3.36 5.59
N ALA A 95 -6.95 3.30 4.50
CA ALA A 95 -7.48 3.24 3.14
C ALA A 95 -7.10 1.97 2.36
N GLY A 96 -6.50 0.96 2.97
CA GLY A 96 -6.04 -0.25 2.26
C GLY A 96 -4.81 -0.03 1.37
N MET A 97 -4.13 1.12 1.48
CA MET A 97 -3.01 1.54 0.63
C MET A 97 -1.65 1.52 1.34
N ALA A 98 -1.56 0.91 2.51
CA ALA A 98 -0.35 0.76 3.34
C ALA A 98 0.39 2.07 3.71
N GLY A 99 -0.30 3.22 3.78
CA GLY A 99 0.35 4.52 4.05
C GLY A 99 1.24 4.52 5.30
N GLY A 100 0.74 4.04 6.44
CA GLY A 100 1.54 3.97 7.67
C GLY A 100 2.73 3.02 7.59
N SER A 101 2.57 1.88 6.90
CA SER A 101 3.66 0.91 6.67
C SER A 101 4.72 1.49 5.73
N SER A 102 4.30 2.26 4.74
CA SER A 102 5.20 2.97 3.84
C SER A 102 6.00 4.05 4.55
N ASP A 103 5.36 4.81 5.44
CA ASP A 103 6.03 5.78 6.30
C ASP A 103 7.10 5.11 7.17
N ALA A 104 6.76 3.98 7.79
CA ALA A 104 7.71 3.21 8.61
C ALA A 104 8.88 2.66 7.78
N ALA A 105 8.63 2.16 6.57
CA ALA A 105 9.66 1.71 5.65
C ALA A 105 10.61 2.85 5.26
N ALA A 106 10.07 4.02 4.94
CA ALA A 106 10.86 5.22 4.65
C ALA A 106 11.71 5.64 5.87
N ALA A 107 11.15 5.55 7.08
CA ALA A 107 11.87 5.84 8.31
C ALA A 107 13.02 4.87 8.58
N LEU A 108 12.82 3.54 8.36
CA LEU A 108 13.91 2.55 8.45
C LEU A 108 15.05 2.89 7.47
N VAL A 109 14.73 3.19 6.22
CA VAL A 109 15.72 3.59 5.20
C VAL A 109 16.41 4.89 5.60
N GLY A 110 15.65 5.86 6.12
CA GLY A 110 16.17 7.15 6.57
C GLY A 110 17.19 7.04 7.69
N VAL A 111 16.86 6.30 8.74
CA VAL A 111 17.78 6.05 9.88
C VAL A 111 19.02 5.30 9.42
N ASN A 112 18.85 4.24 8.60
CA ASN A 112 19.98 3.48 8.05
C ASN A 112 20.96 4.38 7.28
N ARG A 113 20.46 5.28 6.44
CA ARG A 113 21.30 6.25 5.67
C ARG A 113 21.92 7.31 6.58
N MET A 114 21.11 7.89 7.51
CA MET A 114 21.52 9.00 8.37
C MET A 114 22.69 8.63 9.31
N PHE A 115 22.64 7.41 9.83
CA PHE A 115 23.64 6.89 10.77
C PHE A 115 24.63 5.90 10.12
N GLN A 116 24.55 5.72 8.79
CA GLN A 116 25.47 4.86 8.01
C GLN A 116 25.57 3.44 8.61
N LEU A 117 24.40 2.85 8.97
CA LEU A 117 24.35 1.54 9.63
C LEU A 117 24.77 0.38 8.70
N GLY A 118 24.81 0.61 7.38
CA GLY A 118 25.23 -0.39 6.40
C GLY A 118 24.24 -1.53 6.20
N LEU A 119 22.98 -1.37 6.62
CA LEU A 119 21.95 -2.40 6.48
C LEU A 119 21.56 -2.58 5.02
N THR A 120 21.53 -3.82 4.57
CA THR A 120 21.02 -4.19 3.25
C THR A 120 19.49 -4.05 3.19
N ARG A 121 18.94 -3.99 1.97
CA ARG A 121 17.48 -4.00 1.75
C ARG A 121 16.83 -5.20 2.45
N GLN A 122 17.42 -6.39 2.35
CA GLN A 122 16.90 -7.60 2.98
C GLN A 122 16.85 -7.47 4.51
N GLN A 123 17.89 -6.95 5.14
CA GLN A 123 17.89 -6.72 6.59
C GLN A 123 16.85 -5.69 7.04
N LEU A 124 16.64 -4.63 6.24
CA LEU A 124 15.56 -3.66 6.52
C LEU A 124 14.17 -4.29 6.39
N MET A 125 13.95 -5.19 5.42
CA MET A 125 12.72 -5.94 5.28
C MET A 125 12.46 -6.86 6.48
N GLU A 126 13.47 -7.58 6.95
CA GLU A 126 13.38 -8.46 8.14
C GLU A 126 13.04 -7.67 9.43
N LEU A 127 13.63 -6.49 9.58
CA LEU A 127 13.28 -5.57 10.67
C LEU A 127 11.86 -5.02 10.51
N GLY A 128 11.46 -4.76 9.26
CA GLY A 128 10.14 -4.25 8.92
C GLY A 128 8.99 -5.17 9.33
N VAL A 129 9.18 -6.50 9.26
CA VAL A 129 8.18 -7.49 9.71
C VAL A 129 7.77 -7.25 11.17
N LYS A 130 8.72 -6.84 12.04
CA LYS A 130 8.46 -6.58 13.47
C LYS A 130 7.56 -5.36 13.70
N ILE A 131 7.42 -4.50 12.68
CA ILE A 131 6.63 -3.26 12.74
C ILE A 131 5.24 -3.50 12.13
N GLY A 132 5.18 -4.22 11.00
CA GLY A 132 3.93 -4.54 10.34
C GLY A 132 4.12 -5.37 9.06
N ALA A 133 3.12 -6.17 8.69
CA ALA A 133 3.18 -7.11 7.58
C ALA A 133 3.47 -6.47 6.21
N ASP A 134 2.96 -5.25 5.96
CA ASP A 134 3.18 -4.53 4.70
C ASP A 134 4.53 -3.77 4.66
N VAL A 135 5.24 -3.61 5.79
CA VAL A 135 6.49 -2.81 5.84
C VAL A 135 7.59 -3.39 4.95
N PRO A 136 7.83 -4.73 4.93
CA PRO A 136 8.80 -5.33 4.02
C PRO A 136 8.53 -4.98 2.56
N TYR A 137 7.29 -5.08 2.11
CA TYR A 137 6.92 -4.70 0.75
C TYR A 137 7.18 -3.21 0.48
N CYS A 138 6.87 -2.33 1.42
CA CYS A 138 7.12 -0.89 1.28
C CYS A 138 8.63 -0.55 1.21
N VAL A 139 9.49 -1.40 1.79
CA VAL A 139 10.96 -1.33 1.58
C VAL A 139 11.35 -1.83 0.19
N MET A 140 10.73 -2.94 -0.27
CA MET A 140 11.02 -3.57 -1.55
C MET A 140 10.53 -2.75 -2.73
N ARG A 141 9.26 -2.29 -2.71
CA ARG A 141 8.55 -1.55 -3.75
C ARG A 141 8.39 -2.31 -5.09
N GLY A 142 7.75 -1.67 -6.08
CA GLY A 142 7.54 -2.21 -7.42
C GLY A 142 6.35 -3.17 -7.49
N THR A 143 6.47 -4.22 -8.30
CA THR A 143 5.49 -5.30 -8.44
C THR A 143 5.99 -6.53 -7.70
N ALA A 144 5.20 -7.10 -6.79
CA ALA A 144 5.61 -8.26 -6.00
C ALA A 144 4.45 -9.20 -5.72
N LEU A 145 4.75 -10.51 -5.75
CA LEU A 145 3.93 -11.54 -5.11
C LEU A 145 4.21 -11.50 -3.61
N ALA A 146 3.16 -11.48 -2.81
CA ALA A 146 3.23 -11.55 -1.37
C ALA A 146 2.42 -12.75 -0.87
N GLU A 147 3.06 -13.59 -0.06
CA GLU A 147 2.52 -14.82 0.51
C GLU A 147 2.72 -14.84 2.03
N GLY A 148 2.27 -15.92 2.69
CA GLY A 148 2.26 -16.00 4.15
C GLY A 148 1.19 -15.07 4.72
N ILE A 149 1.54 -14.18 5.66
CA ILE A 149 0.68 -13.09 6.12
C ILE A 149 0.88 -11.81 5.30
N GLY A 150 1.64 -11.88 4.18
CA GLY A 150 2.03 -10.78 3.30
C GLY A 150 3.52 -10.44 3.37
N GLU A 151 4.30 -11.16 4.20
CA GLU A 151 5.72 -10.91 4.47
C GLU A 151 6.68 -11.66 3.54
N LYS A 152 6.23 -12.76 2.90
CA LYS A 152 7.04 -13.54 1.96
C LYS A 152 6.93 -12.94 0.58
N LEU A 153 7.95 -12.20 0.18
CA LEU A 153 7.93 -11.39 -1.03
C LEU A 153 8.80 -11.98 -2.13
N THR A 154 8.22 -12.09 -3.33
CA THR A 154 8.92 -12.42 -4.56
C THR A 154 8.74 -11.27 -5.54
N ALA A 155 9.85 -10.69 -6.03
CA ALA A 155 9.80 -9.65 -7.06
C ALA A 155 9.21 -10.20 -8.36
N LEU A 156 8.30 -9.46 -8.96
CA LEU A 156 7.70 -9.77 -10.25
C LEU A 156 8.17 -8.79 -11.33
N PRO A 157 8.01 -9.14 -12.62
CA PRO A 157 8.19 -8.18 -13.69
C PRO A 157 7.36 -6.92 -13.46
N PRO A 158 7.84 -5.75 -13.92
CA PRO A 158 7.15 -4.50 -13.71
C PRO A 158 5.80 -4.49 -14.43
N MET A 159 4.75 -3.99 -13.78
CA MET A 159 3.47 -3.74 -14.41
C MET A 159 3.63 -2.77 -15.59
N PRO A 160 2.99 -3.00 -16.74
CA PRO A 160 2.96 -2.02 -17.84
C PRO A 160 2.52 -0.63 -17.36
N GLN A 161 3.09 0.42 -17.95
CA GLN A 161 2.74 1.79 -17.58
C GLN A 161 1.25 2.04 -17.87
N CYS A 162 0.54 2.50 -16.85
CA CYS A 162 -0.88 2.79 -16.90
C CYS A 162 -1.23 3.91 -15.90
N TYR A 163 -2.44 4.45 -16.05
CA TYR A 163 -2.98 5.43 -15.11
C TYR A 163 -3.83 4.74 -14.05
N VAL A 164 -3.76 5.25 -12.83
CA VAL A 164 -4.46 4.70 -11.67
C VAL A 164 -5.31 5.81 -11.06
N LEU A 165 -6.63 5.66 -11.15
CA LEU A 165 -7.58 6.55 -10.48
C LEU A 165 -7.91 5.97 -9.09
N ILE A 166 -7.69 6.75 -8.06
CA ILE A 166 -7.96 6.40 -6.66
C ILE A 166 -9.22 7.13 -6.19
N GLY A 167 -10.18 6.38 -5.68
CA GLY A 167 -11.40 6.92 -5.07
C GLY A 167 -11.59 6.39 -3.65
N LYS A 168 -11.53 7.27 -2.63
CA LYS A 168 -11.81 6.91 -1.24
C LYS A 168 -13.13 7.53 -0.78
N PRO A 169 -14.17 6.71 -0.47
CA PRO A 169 -15.41 7.20 0.13
C PRO A 169 -15.19 7.71 1.56
N GLY A 170 -16.16 8.43 2.09
CA GLY A 170 -16.12 9.02 3.44
C GLY A 170 -16.34 8.04 4.58
N ILE A 171 -16.03 6.75 4.38
CA ILE A 171 -16.18 5.68 5.36
C ILE A 171 -14.81 5.13 5.81
N SER A 172 -14.82 4.36 6.90
CA SER A 172 -13.67 3.60 7.38
C SER A 172 -14.05 2.13 7.51
N VAL A 173 -13.17 1.23 7.07
CA VAL A 173 -13.35 -0.21 7.14
C VAL A 173 -12.27 -0.80 8.05
N SER A 174 -12.69 -1.63 9.00
CA SER A 174 -11.75 -2.35 9.87
C SER A 174 -11.25 -3.61 9.18
N THR A 175 -9.95 -3.72 8.96
CA THR A 175 -9.31 -4.92 8.43
C THR A 175 -9.67 -6.16 9.26
N LYS A 176 -9.68 -6.01 10.60
CA LYS A 176 -10.08 -7.09 11.51
C LYS A 176 -11.53 -7.55 11.24
N PHE A 177 -12.45 -6.60 11.04
CA PHE A 177 -13.86 -6.92 10.71
C PHE A 177 -13.93 -7.75 9.43
N VAL A 178 -13.23 -7.33 8.38
CA VAL A 178 -13.27 -8.01 7.07
C VAL A 178 -12.74 -9.43 7.18
N TYR A 179 -11.56 -9.64 7.75
CA TYR A 179 -10.98 -10.97 7.90
C TYR A 179 -11.75 -11.87 8.86
N THR A 180 -12.37 -11.30 9.90
CA THR A 180 -13.18 -12.10 10.85
C THR A 180 -14.48 -12.61 10.23
N ASN A 181 -15.06 -11.86 9.28
CA ASN A 181 -16.32 -12.21 8.62
C ASN A 181 -16.11 -12.89 7.26
N LEU A 182 -14.86 -13.10 6.84
CA LEU A 182 -14.56 -13.83 5.62
C LEU A 182 -14.89 -15.32 5.82
N ASN A 183 -15.76 -15.83 4.95
CA ASN A 183 -16.11 -17.25 4.94
C ASN A 183 -15.19 -17.97 3.95
N LEU A 184 -14.38 -18.88 4.46
CA LEU A 184 -13.48 -19.72 3.66
C LEU A 184 -13.99 -21.16 3.76
N GLY A 185 -14.59 -21.67 2.70
CA GLY A 185 -15.15 -23.02 2.59
C GLY A 185 -14.66 -23.73 1.34
N PRO A 186 -15.06 -25.00 1.13
CA PRO A 186 -14.68 -25.79 -0.04
C PRO A 186 -15.07 -25.14 -1.38
N ASP A 187 -16.11 -24.33 -1.37
CA ASP A 187 -16.66 -23.66 -2.56
C ASP A 187 -16.17 -22.19 -2.69
N THR A 188 -15.17 -21.78 -1.90
CA THR A 188 -14.60 -20.43 -2.01
C THR A 188 -13.97 -20.26 -3.38
N HIS A 189 -14.41 -19.23 -4.10
CA HIS A 189 -13.76 -18.84 -5.34
C HIS A 189 -12.40 -18.18 -5.04
N HIS A 190 -11.36 -18.62 -5.75
CA HIS A 190 -10.01 -18.10 -5.61
C HIS A 190 -9.58 -17.35 -6.87
N PRO A 191 -9.08 -16.10 -6.74
CA PRO A 191 -8.52 -15.33 -7.84
C PRO A 191 -7.40 -16.06 -8.61
N ASP A 192 -7.35 -15.88 -9.94
CA ASP A 192 -6.30 -16.44 -10.80
C ASP A 192 -4.99 -15.63 -10.67
N ILE A 193 -4.35 -15.73 -9.51
CA ILE A 193 -3.08 -15.04 -9.24
C ILE A 193 -1.96 -15.56 -10.16
N ASP A 194 -1.93 -16.86 -10.46
CA ASP A 194 -0.88 -17.45 -11.32
C ASP A 194 -1.02 -16.98 -12.78
N GLY A 195 -2.24 -16.91 -13.31
CA GLY A 195 -2.50 -16.31 -14.63
C GLY A 195 -2.16 -14.82 -14.67
N MET A 196 -2.37 -14.09 -13.57
CA MET A 196 -1.96 -12.68 -13.49
C MET A 196 -0.42 -12.54 -13.50
N ILE A 197 0.32 -13.45 -12.82
CA ILE A 197 1.79 -13.48 -12.88
C ILE A 197 2.26 -13.73 -14.32
N GLN A 198 1.61 -14.64 -15.05
CA GLN A 198 1.93 -14.88 -16.46
C GLN A 198 1.67 -13.62 -17.31
N ALA A 199 0.54 -12.95 -17.12
CA ALA A 199 0.23 -11.72 -17.84
C ALA A 199 1.25 -10.59 -17.54
N LEU A 200 1.77 -10.52 -16.30
CA LEU A 200 2.88 -9.61 -15.94
C LEU A 200 4.17 -9.97 -16.70
N GLN A 201 4.51 -11.26 -16.83
CA GLN A 201 5.68 -11.72 -17.58
C GLN A 201 5.57 -11.37 -19.06
N ASP A 202 4.38 -11.44 -19.62
CA ASP A 202 4.08 -11.13 -21.02
C ASP A 202 3.94 -9.61 -21.27
N GLY A 203 3.88 -8.80 -20.22
CA GLY A 203 3.65 -7.35 -20.29
C GLY A 203 2.23 -7.01 -20.81
N ASP A 204 1.27 -7.91 -20.58
CA ASP A 204 -0.11 -7.79 -21.04
C ASP A 204 -0.98 -7.07 -20.00
N LEU A 205 -1.20 -5.76 -20.20
CA LEU A 205 -2.05 -4.96 -19.30
C LEU A 205 -3.48 -5.50 -19.21
N TYR A 206 -4.06 -5.91 -20.31
CA TYR A 206 -5.43 -6.42 -20.34
C TYR A 206 -5.54 -7.78 -19.67
N GLY A 207 -4.57 -8.68 -19.92
CA GLY A 207 -4.49 -9.96 -19.23
C GLY A 207 -4.36 -9.80 -17.70
N ILE A 208 -3.67 -8.74 -17.23
CA ILE A 208 -3.58 -8.40 -15.79
C ILE A 208 -4.94 -7.91 -15.29
N THR A 209 -5.54 -6.93 -15.99
CA THR A 209 -6.78 -6.28 -15.54
C THR A 209 -7.99 -7.20 -15.57
N ASP A 210 -8.05 -8.14 -16.51
CA ASP A 210 -9.12 -9.15 -16.60
C ASP A 210 -9.10 -10.12 -15.41
N ARG A 211 -7.94 -10.30 -14.75
CA ARG A 211 -7.76 -11.16 -13.59
C ARG A 211 -7.77 -10.41 -12.26
N MET A 212 -8.02 -9.10 -12.29
CA MET A 212 -8.11 -8.30 -11.06
C MET A 212 -9.31 -8.75 -10.23
N GLU A 213 -9.01 -9.35 -9.08
CA GLU A 213 -10.01 -9.84 -8.14
C GLU A 213 -9.50 -9.76 -6.70
N ASN A 214 -10.39 -9.45 -5.76
CA ASN A 214 -10.09 -9.32 -4.35
C ASN A 214 -11.17 -10.05 -3.52
N VAL A 215 -10.82 -11.19 -2.97
CA VAL A 215 -11.75 -12.03 -2.20
C VAL A 215 -12.37 -11.30 -1.00
N LEU A 216 -11.70 -10.26 -0.47
CA LEU A 216 -12.21 -9.45 0.65
C LEU A 216 -13.41 -8.58 0.24
N GLU A 217 -13.64 -8.34 -1.06
CA GLU A 217 -14.82 -7.65 -1.56
C GLU A 217 -16.11 -8.40 -1.21
N SER A 218 -16.06 -9.73 -1.09
CA SER A 218 -17.22 -10.56 -0.69
C SER A 218 -17.78 -10.21 0.70
N VAL A 219 -16.95 -9.63 1.57
CA VAL A 219 -17.36 -9.13 2.89
C VAL A 219 -17.61 -7.62 2.87
N THR A 220 -16.70 -6.88 2.23
CA THR A 220 -16.70 -5.42 2.37
C THR A 220 -17.80 -4.77 1.56
N ILE A 221 -18.07 -5.25 0.33
CA ILE A 221 -19.12 -4.66 -0.55
C ILE A 221 -20.53 -4.82 0.03
N PRO A 222 -20.95 -6.00 0.52
CA PRO A 222 -22.27 -6.13 1.18
C PRO A 222 -22.44 -5.21 2.39
N ALA A 223 -21.37 -4.99 3.15
CA ALA A 223 -21.39 -4.08 4.30
C ALA A 223 -21.36 -2.59 3.91
N TYR A 224 -20.73 -2.28 2.77
CA TYR A 224 -20.52 -0.92 2.29
C TYR A 224 -20.73 -0.82 0.76
N PRO A 225 -22.01 -0.83 0.28
CA PRO A 225 -22.33 -0.88 -1.16
C PRO A 225 -21.77 0.25 -2.00
N VAL A 226 -21.43 1.38 -1.39
CA VAL A 226 -20.77 2.53 -2.07
C VAL A 226 -19.48 2.12 -2.78
N ILE A 227 -18.80 1.07 -2.33
CA ILE A 227 -17.57 0.55 -2.95
C ILE A 227 -17.87 0.04 -4.36
N GLU A 228 -18.92 -0.77 -4.52
CA GLU A 228 -19.35 -1.25 -5.84
C GLU A 228 -19.81 -0.10 -6.72
N THR A 229 -20.57 0.85 -6.17
CA THR A 229 -21.00 2.04 -6.91
C THR A 229 -19.80 2.83 -7.48
N ILE A 230 -18.70 2.96 -6.71
CA ILE A 230 -17.48 3.65 -7.18
C ILE A 230 -16.79 2.82 -8.27
N LYS A 231 -16.70 1.49 -8.13
CA LYS A 231 -16.13 0.58 -9.16
C LYS A 231 -16.88 0.73 -10.48
N ASP A 232 -18.22 0.66 -10.42
CA ASP A 232 -19.07 0.78 -11.59
C ASP A 232 -18.98 2.17 -12.23
N HIS A 233 -18.90 3.21 -11.40
CA HIS A 233 -18.69 4.58 -11.90
C HIS A 233 -17.36 4.70 -12.66
N MET A 234 -16.25 4.16 -12.12
CA MET A 234 -14.96 4.19 -12.82
C MET A 234 -15.02 3.42 -14.14
N LYS A 235 -15.62 2.22 -14.16
CA LYS A 235 -15.78 1.41 -15.37
C LYS A 235 -16.65 2.11 -16.42
N ALA A 236 -17.77 2.71 -16.02
CA ALA A 236 -18.65 3.46 -16.91
C ALA A 236 -17.98 4.69 -17.56
N HIS A 237 -16.89 5.20 -16.95
CA HIS A 237 -16.12 6.32 -17.46
C HIS A 237 -14.76 5.92 -18.03
N GLY A 238 -14.59 4.66 -18.44
CA GLY A 238 -13.49 4.20 -19.27
C GLY A 238 -12.33 3.53 -18.54
N ALA A 239 -12.49 3.18 -17.26
CA ALA A 239 -11.53 2.28 -16.61
C ALA A 239 -11.58 0.91 -17.30
N VAL A 240 -10.40 0.33 -17.61
CA VAL A 240 -10.28 -1.04 -18.12
C VAL A 240 -10.83 -2.01 -17.08
N ASN A 241 -10.50 -1.81 -15.81
CA ASN A 241 -11.13 -2.47 -14.67
C ASN A 241 -11.00 -1.61 -13.41
N ALA A 242 -11.80 -1.94 -12.37
CA ALA A 242 -11.77 -1.25 -11.08
C ALA A 242 -11.98 -2.25 -9.94
N MET A 243 -11.27 -2.05 -8.82
CA MET A 243 -11.26 -2.97 -7.68
C MET A 243 -11.00 -2.23 -6.37
N MET A 244 -11.41 -2.84 -5.26
CA MET A 244 -11.07 -2.38 -3.91
C MET A 244 -9.63 -2.76 -3.54
N SER A 245 -8.87 -1.84 -2.95
CA SER A 245 -7.51 -2.08 -2.47
C SER A 245 -7.50 -2.63 -1.04
N GLY A 246 -6.87 -3.79 -0.85
CA GLY A 246 -6.78 -4.45 0.46
C GLY A 246 -8.17 -4.74 1.05
N SER A 247 -8.37 -4.44 2.33
CA SER A 247 -9.69 -4.53 2.99
C SER A 247 -10.60 -3.32 2.72
N GLY A 248 -10.17 -2.40 1.89
CA GLY A 248 -10.88 -1.17 1.58
C GLY A 248 -10.66 -0.03 2.59
N PRO A 249 -11.47 1.05 2.49
CA PRO A 249 -12.57 1.25 1.53
C PRO A 249 -12.15 1.86 0.19
N THR A 250 -10.85 2.06 -0.06
CA THR A 250 -10.37 2.68 -1.30
C THR A 250 -10.65 1.78 -2.49
N VAL A 251 -11.20 2.35 -3.55
CA VAL A 251 -11.33 1.75 -4.87
C VAL A 251 -10.27 2.38 -5.79
N PHE A 252 -9.69 1.56 -6.66
CA PHE A 252 -8.84 2.05 -7.73
C PHE A 252 -9.34 1.53 -9.09
N GLY A 253 -9.18 2.36 -10.12
CA GLY A 253 -9.44 2.00 -11.51
C GLY A 253 -8.15 2.09 -12.32
N ILE A 254 -7.94 1.16 -13.24
CA ILE A 254 -6.82 1.12 -14.18
C ILE A 254 -7.27 1.66 -15.52
N PHE A 255 -6.46 2.54 -16.11
CA PHE A 255 -6.71 3.14 -17.41
C PHE A 255 -5.49 2.99 -18.31
N ASP A 256 -5.73 2.67 -19.57
CA ASP A 256 -4.75 2.57 -20.65
C ASP A 256 -4.49 3.93 -21.33
N ASP A 257 -5.39 4.87 -21.14
CA ASP A 257 -5.42 6.17 -21.82
C ASP A 257 -5.51 7.32 -20.80
N LYS A 258 -4.72 8.37 -21.02
CA LYS A 258 -4.64 9.52 -20.11
C LYS A 258 -5.92 10.34 -20.11
N GLU A 259 -6.48 10.62 -21.27
CA GLU A 259 -7.66 11.48 -21.40
C GLU A 259 -8.88 10.83 -20.77
N LYS A 260 -9.05 9.52 -20.95
CA LYS A 260 -10.08 8.74 -20.26
C LYS A 260 -9.90 8.78 -18.74
N ALA A 261 -8.66 8.64 -18.26
CA ALA A 261 -8.35 8.68 -16.82
C ALA A 261 -8.63 10.06 -16.20
N GLU A 262 -8.26 11.13 -16.89
CA GLU A 262 -8.54 12.52 -16.46
C GLU A 262 -10.04 12.80 -16.46
N TYR A 263 -10.76 12.39 -17.50
CA TYR A 263 -12.22 12.51 -17.60
C TYR A 263 -12.94 11.75 -16.48
N ALA A 264 -12.55 10.48 -16.23
CA ALA A 264 -13.12 9.68 -15.16
C ALA A 264 -12.83 10.28 -13.78
N CYS A 265 -11.64 10.87 -13.59
CA CYS A 265 -11.27 11.56 -12.35
C CYS A 265 -12.17 12.79 -12.09
N GLU A 266 -12.47 13.58 -13.10
CA GLU A 266 -13.40 14.71 -13.02
C GLU A 266 -14.81 14.21 -12.67
N LYS A 267 -15.32 13.23 -13.41
CA LYS A 267 -16.66 12.66 -13.18
C LYS A 267 -16.80 12.03 -11.80
N LEU A 268 -15.76 11.38 -11.30
CA LEU A 268 -15.79 10.82 -9.95
C LEU A 268 -15.82 11.91 -8.87
N ARG A 269 -15.14 13.04 -9.08
CA ARG A 269 -15.23 14.21 -8.18
C ARG A 269 -16.63 14.83 -8.19
N GLU A 270 -17.24 14.97 -9.36
CA GLU A 270 -18.60 15.51 -9.53
C GLU A 270 -19.66 14.63 -8.88
N SER A 271 -19.46 13.30 -8.87
CA SER A 271 -20.44 12.33 -8.34
C SER A 271 -20.64 12.39 -6.83
N MET A 272 -19.73 13.03 -6.09
CA MET A 272 -19.70 13.10 -4.62
C MET A 272 -19.65 11.74 -3.92
N LEU A 273 -19.38 10.64 -4.64
CA LEU A 273 -19.23 9.29 -4.09
C LEU A 273 -17.97 9.15 -3.22
N THR A 274 -16.97 10.00 -3.46
CA THR A 274 -15.68 9.95 -2.79
C THR A 274 -15.39 11.24 -2.05
N LYS A 275 -14.71 11.16 -0.89
CA LYS A 275 -14.15 12.31 -0.20
C LYS A 275 -12.77 12.69 -0.70
N GLN A 276 -12.04 11.72 -1.25
CA GLN A 276 -10.69 11.91 -1.77
C GLN A 276 -10.59 11.21 -3.11
N THR A 277 -10.16 11.94 -4.14
CA THR A 277 -10.00 11.44 -5.51
C THR A 277 -8.65 11.91 -6.05
N PHE A 278 -7.82 10.96 -6.48
CA PHE A 278 -6.48 11.22 -7.00
C PHE A 278 -6.26 10.44 -8.29
N LEU A 279 -5.61 11.09 -9.26
CA LEU A 279 -5.10 10.42 -10.45
C LEU A 279 -3.58 10.30 -10.33
N THR A 280 -3.06 9.11 -10.57
CA THR A 280 -1.64 8.79 -10.48
C THR A 280 -1.26 7.74 -11.53
N THR A 281 -0.04 7.19 -11.44
CA THR A 281 0.45 6.12 -12.30
C THR A 281 1.10 5.02 -11.47
N VAL A 282 1.39 3.87 -12.06
CA VAL A 282 2.20 2.84 -11.43
C VAL A 282 3.63 3.34 -11.24
N PHE A 283 4.27 2.88 -10.15
CA PHE A 283 5.68 3.11 -9.89
C PHE A 283 6.43 1.77 -9.97
N ASN A 284 7.28 1.66 -10.95
CA ASN A 284 8.17 0.53 -11.12
C ASN A 284 9.57 0.90 -10.65
N ASN A 285 10.24 0.02 -9.91
CA ASN A 285 11.65 0.20 -9.49
C ASN A 285 12.56 0.13 -10.72
N GLY A 286 12.49 1.09 -11.59
CA GLY A 286 13.45 1.26 -12.68
C GLY A 286 14.57 2.15 -12.18
N GLY A 287 15.66 1.56 -11.71
CA GLY A 287 17.02 2.12 -11.54
C GLY A 287 17.21 3.64 -11.51
N THR A 288 16.35 4.39 -10.84
CA THR A 288 16.54 5.83 -10.69
C THR A 288 17.51 6.13 -9.54
N PRO A 289 18.35 7.17 -9.66
CA PRO A 289 19.40 7.53 -8.68
C PRO A 289 18.90 7.84 -7.27
N ASP A 290 17.59 7.95 -7.05
CA ASP A 290 16.97 8.17 -5.72
C ASP A 290 17.06 6.95 -4.78
N ASP A 291 17.55 5.81 -5.26
CA ASP A 291 17.84 4.60 -4.48
C ASP A 291 19.31 4.49 -4.03
N LYS A 292 20.13 5.55 -4.23
CA LYS A 292 21.50 5.63 -3.71
C LYS A 292 21.59 6.47 -2.48
#